data_cf36d73c2c3c159aef61b3cee9694767
#
_entry.id   cf36d73c2c3c159aef61b3cee9694767
#
_cell.length_a   1.000
_cell.length_b   1.000
_cell.length_c   1.000
_cell.angle_alpha   90.00
_cell.angle_beta   90.00
_cell.angle_gamma   90.00
#
_symmetry.space_group_name_H-M   'P 1'
#
loop_
_entity.id
_entity.type
_entity.pdbx_description
1 polymer ?
#
loop_
_entity_poly.entity_id
_entity_poly.type
_entity_poly.pdbx_seq_one_letter_code
_entity_poly.pdbx_strand_id
1 'polypeptide(L)'
;MAEEKIKRILTDEKLSAIKAVLEKDHAIDCIFLLKLGNGRWKNAKAFMHDLDLTLSDGTFRSRMMEMELLGLAESVPIDPLKKYYVITELGERIAGLLLDLFDGLE
;
A
#
# COMPACT_ATOMS: atom_id res chain seq x y z
N MET A 1 18.04 5.53 21.26
CA MET A 1 18.29 6.70 20.42
C MET A 1 18.03 6.40 18.97
N ALA A 2 18.14 7.40 18.10
CA ALA A 2 17.82 7.25 16.68
C ALA A 2 18.65 6.17 16.00
N GLU A 3 19.93 6.08 16.29
CA GLU A 3 20.81 5.08 15.68
C GLU A 3 20.36 3.64 15.95
N GLU A 4 19.97 3.34 17.16
CA GLU A 4 19.50 2.00 17.53
C GLU A 4 18.18 1.67 16.85
N LYS A 5 17.27 2.65 16.76
CA LYS A 5 15.99 2.48 16.08
C LYS A 5 16.20 2.24 14.58
N ILE A 6 17.10 2.99 13.98
CA ILE A 6 17.43 2.83 12.55
C ILE A 6 18.02 1.43 12.31
N LYS A 7 18.95 0.99 13.14
CA LYS A 7 19.54 -0.35 13.04
C LYS A 7 18.47 -1.43 13.15
N ARG A 8 17.53 -1.26 14.08
CA ARG A 8 16.44 -2.22 14.26
C ARG A 8 15.54 -2.30 13.02
N ILE A 9 15.20 -1.15 12.45
CA ILE A 9 14.37 -1.11 11.22
C ILE A 9 15.09 -1.82 10.07
N LEU A 10 16.39 -1.59 9.94
CA LEU A 10 17.17 -2.15 8.83
C LEU A 10 17.48 -3.64 8.99
N THR A 11 17.39 -4.18 10.21
CA THR A 11 17.72 -5.57 10.50
C THR A 11 16.53 -6.43 10.89
N ASP A 12 15.44 -5.84 11.35
CA ASP A 12 14.21 -6.58 11.66
C ASP A 12 13.59 -7.12 10.39
N GLU A 13 13.33 -8.41 10.35
CA GLU A 13 12.84 -9.09 9.15
C GLU A 13 11.50 -8.51 8.65
N LYS A 14 10.56 -8.31 9.57
CA LYS A 14 9.23 -7.79 9.22
C LYS A 14 9.30 -6.33 8.78
N LEU A 15 10.00 -5.50 9.55
CA LEU A 15 10.11 -4.07 9.23
C LEU A 15 10.86 -3.85 7.92
N SER A 16 11.93 -4.63 7.69
CA SER A 16 12.68 -4.56 6.42
C SER A 16 11.83 -4.99 5.23
N ALA A 17 10.97 -6.00 5.40
CA ALA A 17 10.06 -6.45 4.34
C ALA A 17 9.03 -5.36 3.99
N ILE A 18 8.48 -4.69 4.98
CA ILE A 18 7.55 -3.57 4.77
C ILE A 18 8.28 -2.43 4.04
N LYS A 19 9.45 -2.07 4.51
CA LYS A 19 10.29 -1.03 3.89
C LYS A 19 10.55 -1.35 2.42
N ALA A 20 10.94 -2.59 2.12
CA ALA A 20 11.25 -3.03 0.76
C ALA A 20 10.05 -2.87 -0.18
N VAL A 21 8.84 -3.16 0.30
CA VAL A 21 7.61 -2.97 -0.50
C VAL A 21 7.33 -1.48 -0.70
N LEU A 22 7.48 -0.68 0.36
CA LEU A 22 7.25 0.77 0.26
C LEU A 22 8.19 1.47 -0.71
N GLU A 23 9.36 0.90 -0.97
CA GLU A 23 10.34 1.44 -1.92
C GLU A 23 10.04 1.09 -3.37
N LYS A 24 9.07 0.22 -3.62
CA LYS A 24 8.70 -0.16 -4.98
C LYS A 24 7.82 0.89 -5.64
N ASP A 25 7.83 0.87 -6.97
CA ASP A 25 7.05 1.83 -7.76
C ASP A 25 5.58 1.81 -7.38
N HIS A 26 5.02 2.99 -7.11
CA HIS A 26 3.61 3.20 -6.80
C HIS A 26 3.11 2.48 -5.53
N ALA A 27 4.02 2.01 -4.66
CA ALA A 27 3.61 1.34 -3.42
C ALA A 27 2.79 2.26 -2.51
N ILE A 28 3.28 3.46 -2.29
CA ILE A 28 2.59 4.44 -1.44
C ILE A 28 1.26 4.85 -2.09
N ASP A 29 1.24 5.05 -3.40
CA ASP A 29 0.01 5.34 -4.14
C ASP A 29 -1.03 4.24 -3.90
N CYS A 30 -0.61 2.97 -3.96
CA CYS A 30 -1.51 1.84 -3.73
C CYS A 30 -2.03 1.77 -2.30
N ILE A 31 -1.21 2.12 -1.31
CA ILE A 31 -1.66 2.18 0.08
C ILE A 31 -2.74 3.25 0.23
N PHE A 32 -2.54 4.41 -0.39
CA PHE A 32 -3.54 5.47 -0.36
C PHE A 32 -4.82 5.07 -1.10
N LEU A 33 -4.70 4.36 -2.22
CA LEU A 33 -5.87 3.81 -2.90
C LEU A 33 -6.67 2.86 -2.01
N LEU A 34 -5.97 1.98 -1.27
CA LEU A 34 -6.61 1.10 -0.30
C LEU A 34 -7.30 1.88 0.81
N LYS A 35 -6.64 2.91 1.33
CA LYS A 35 -7.20 3.78 2.37
C LYS A 35 -8.50 4.44 1.94
N LEU A 36 -8.59 4.80 0.67
CA LEU A 36 -9.77 5.42 0.09
C LEU A 36 -10.85 4.42 -0.35
N GLY A 37 -10.61 3.12 -0.15
CA GLY A 37 -11.55 2.09 -0.59
C GLY A 37 -11.45 1.72 -2.06
N ASN A 38 -10.39 2.13 -2.75
CA ASN A 38 -10.17 1.86 -4.16
C ASN A 38 -9.28 0.63 -4.40
N GLY A 39 -9.54 -0.45 -3.67
CA GLY A 39 -8.77 -1.70 -3.81
C GLY A 39 -9.21 -2.58 -4.98
N ARG A 40 -10.09 -2.09 -5.84
CA ARG A 40 -10.52 -2.75 -7.06
C ARG A 40 -9.98 -1.97 -8.24
N TRP A 41 -9.35 -2.68 -9.21
CA TRP A 41 -8.69 -2.02 -10.33
C TRP A 41 -9.58 -1.04 -11.09
N LYS A 42 -10.83 -1.43 -11.33
CA LYS A 42 -11.78 -0.55 -12.04
C LYS A 42 -11.93 0.80 -11.34
N ASN A 43 -12.08 0.78 -10.02
CA ASN A 43 -12.25 2.01 -9.22
C ASN A 43 -10.94 2.78 -9.10
N ALA A 44 -9.83 2.08 -8.91
CA ALA A 44 -8.50 2.68 -8.83
C ALA A 44 -8.16 3.39 -10.14
N LYS A 45 -8.42 2.74 -11.26
CA LYS A 45 -8.17 3.31 -12.60
C LYS A 45 -8.94 4.60 -12.81
N ALA A 46 -10.24 4.61 -12.48
CA ALA A 46 -11.08 5.79 -12.61
C ALA A 46 -10.58 6.94 -11.73
N PHE A 47 -10.26 6.66 -10.47
CA PHE A 47 -9.75 7.65 -9.53
C PHE A 47 -8.42 8.24 -10.02
N MET A 48 -7.51 7.40 -10.49
CA MET A 48 -6.19 7.84 -10.95
C MET A 48 -6.26 8.62 -12.25
N HIS A 49 -7.20 8.29 -13.12
CA HIS A 49 -7.44 9.05 -14.35
C HIS A 49 -7.79 10.52 -14.02
N ASP A 50 -8.63 10.73 -13.01
CA ASP A 50 -9.03 12.08 -12.60
C ASP A 50 -7.85 12.89 -12.03
N LEU A 51 -6.83 12.21 -11.51
CA LEU A 51 -5.64 12.84 -10.95
C LEU A 51 -4.47 12.93 -11.93
N ASP A 52 -4.68 12.47 -13.16
CA ASP A 52 -3.62 12.41 -14.19
C ASP A 52 -2.41 11.59 -13.72
N LEU A 53 -2.66 10.54 -12.95
CA LEU A 53 -1.63 9.62 -12.48
C LEU A 53 -1.59 8.38 -13.36
N THR A 54 -0.38 7.88 -13.60
CA THR A 54 -0.16 6.70 -14.43
C THR A 54 0.18 5.50 -13.56
N LEU A 55 -0.67 4.49 -13.62
CA LEU A 55 -0.46 3.23 -12.91
C LEU A 55 -1.02 2.10 -13.77
N SER A 56 -0.19 1.12 -14.12
CA SER A 56 -0.65 -0.02 -14.92
C SER A 56 -1.40 -1.04 -14.04
N ASP A 57 -2.27 -1.83 -14.69
CA ASP A 57 -2.97 -2.94 -14.04
C ASP A 57 -1.98 -3.93 -13.42
N GLY A 58 -0.91 -4.26 -14.17
CA GLY A 58 0.11 -5.18 -13.67
C GLY A 58 0.82 -4.67 -12.42
N THR A 59 1.19 -3.39 -12.39
CA THR A 59 1.81 -2.79 -11.21
C THR A 59 0.83 -2.77 -10.03
N PHE A 60 -0.41 -2.38 -10.27
CA PHE A 60 -1.45 -2.39 -9.23
C PHE A 60 -1.59 -3.79 -8.61
N ARG A 61 -1.73 -4.82 -9.45
CA ARG A 61 -1.86 -6.19 -8.96
C ARG A 61 -0.65 -6.65 -8.15
N SER A 62 0.55 -6.34 -8.65
CA SER A 62 1.79 -6.70 -7.95
C SER A 62 1.86 -6.05 -6.58
N ARG A 63 1.56 -4.76 -6.50
CA ARG A 63 1.58 -4.04 -5.21
C ARG A 63 0.52 -4.60 -4.25
N MET A 64 -0.68 -4.87 -4.74
CA MET A 64 -1.75 -5.42 -3.89
C MET A 64 -1.39 -6.81 -3.35
N MET A 65 -0.83 -7.69 -4.18
CA MET A 65 -0.39 -9.00 -3.76
C MET A 65 0.72 -8.94 -2.70
N GLU A 66 1.68 -8.05 -2.89
CA GLU A 66 2.77 -7.84 -1.93
C GLU A 66 2.24 -7.32 -0.59
N MET A 67 1.29 -6.40 -0.64
CA MET A 67 0.65 -5.87 0.57
C MET A 67 -0.18 -6.94 1.28
N GLU A 68 -0.84 -7.80 0.53
CA GLU A 68 -1.57 -8.93 1.12
C GLU A 68 -0.61 -9.87 1.85
N LEU A 69 0.52 -10.19 1.25
CA LEU A 69 1.53 -11.05 1.87
C LEU A 69 2.08 -10.48 3.17
N LEU A 70 2.15 -9.16 3.27
CA LEU A 70 2.63 -8.48 4.47
C LEU A 70 1.53 -8.20 5.49
N GLY A 71 0.29 -8.56 5.19
CA GLY A 71 -0.84 -8.31 6.09
C GLY A 71 -1.35 -6.87 6.06
N LEU A 72 -1.01 -6.08 5.05
CA LEU A 72 -1.49 -4.70 4.91
C LEU A 72 -2.82 -4.63 4.18
N ALA A 73 -3.15 -5.65 3.44
CA ALA A 73 -4.39 -5.77 2.68
C ALA A 73 -4.92 -7.18 2.79
N GLU A 74 -6.23 -7.33 2.58
CA GLU A 74 -6.90 -8.63 2.46
C GLU A 74 -7.64 -8.66 1.15
N SER A 75 -7.65 -9.82 0.49
CA SER A 75 -8.44 -10.00 -0.73
C SER A 75 -9.85 -10.47 -0.37
N VAL A 76 -10.82 -9.92 -1.08
CA VAL A 76 -12.24 -10.30 -0.95
C VAL A 76 -12.71 -10.80 -2.31
N PRO A 77 -13.22 -12.04 -2.40
CA PRO A 77 -13.68 -12.56 -3.68
C PRO A 77 -14.98 -11.88 -4.13
N ILE A 78 -15.05 -11.55 -5.42
CA ILE A 78 -16.28 -11.06 -6.06
C ILE A 78 -16.98 -12.24 -6.72
N ASP A 79 -16.18 -13.10 -7.40
CA ASP A 79 -16.61 -14.35 -8.02
C ASP A 79 -15.39 -15.29 -8.07
N PRO A 80 -15.50 -16.51 -8.61
CA PRO A 80 -14.37 -17.45 -8.60
C PRO A 80 -13.09 -16.94 -9.27
N LEU A 81 -13.20 -15.96 -10.17
CA LEU A 81 -12.07 -15.45 -10.95
C LEU A 81 -11.67 -14.02 -10.60
N LYS A 82 -12.48 -13.30 -9.81
CA LYS A 82 -12.26 -11.89 -9.52
C LYS A 82 -12.25 -11.65 -8.03
N LYS A 83 -11.38 -10.72 -7.62
CA LYS A 83 -11.30 -10.29 -6.23
C LYS A 83 -10.95 -8.79 -6.18
N TYR A 84 -11.23 -8.19 -5.05
CA TYR A 84 -10.75 -6.84 -4.75
C TYR A 84 -10.03 -6.87 -3.40
N TYR A 85 -9.38 -5.78 -3.06
CA TYR A 85 -8.60 -5.69 -1.84
C TYR A 85 -9.19 -4.66 -0.90
N VAL A 86 -9.11 -4.96 0.39
CA VAL A 86 -9.49 -4.02 1.46
C VAL A 86 -8.29 -3.84 2.38
N ILE A 87 -8.19 -2.66 2.98
CA ILE A 87 -7.10 -2.35 3.89
C ILE A 87 -7.32 -3.05 5.24
N THR A 88 -6.24 -3.56 5.82
CA THR A 88 -6.28 -4.15 7.16
C THR A 88 -6.00 -3.08 8.21
N GLU A 89 -6.12 -3.47 9.49
CA GLU A 89 -5.75 -2.58 10.60
C GLU A 89 -4.28 -2.14 10.50
N LEU A 90 -3.38 -3.07 10.19
CA LEU A 90 -1.96 -2.74 10.00
C LEU A 90 -1.78 -1.80 8.82
N GLY A 91 -2.48 -2.04 7.70
CA GLY A 91 -2.47 -1.14 6.55
C GLY A 91 -2.96 0.25 6.90
N GLU A 92 -4.02 0.35 7.71
CA GLU A 92 -4.56 1.64 8.19
C GLU A 92 -3.51 2.41 9.00
N ARG A 93 -2.77 1.72 9.86
CA ARG A 93 -1.72 2.35 10.66
C ARG A 93 -0.62 2.91 9.78
N ILE A 94 -0.18 2.14 8.79
CA ILE A 94 0.86 2.58 7.86
C ILE A 94 0.36 3.75 7.01
N ALA A 95 -0.86 3.67 6.48
CA ALA A 95 -1.46 4.77 5.73
C ALA A 95 -1.54 6.05 6.56
N GLY A 96 -1.96 5.93 7.81
CA GLY A 96 -2.03 7.08 8.73
C GLY A 96 -0.68 7.71 8.98
N LEU A 97 0.36 6.90 9.20
CA LEU A 97 1.73 7.41 9.40
C LEU A 97 2.27 8.08 8.14
N LEU A 98 1.99 7.55 6.96
CA LEU A 98 2.39 8.17 5.69
C LEU A 98 1.66 9.50 5.46
N LEU A 99 0.37 9.56 5.76
CA LEU A 99 -0.39 10.80 5.68
C LEU A 99 0.18 11.87 6.61
N ASP A 100 0.51 11.48 7.85
CA ASP A 100 1.12 12.39 8.82
C ASP A 100 2.48 12.89 8.34
N LEU A 101 3.28 12.01 7.73
CA LEU A 101 4.56 12.37 7.16
C LEU A 101 4.41 13.48 6.10
N PHE A 102 3.53 13.26 5.13
CA PHE A 102 3.35 14.21 4.04
C PHE A 102 2.68 15.50 4.50
N ASP A 103 1.70 15.39 5.40
CA ASP A 103 1.05 16.54 6.01
C ASP A 103 2.07 17.42 6.76
N GLY A 104 2.99 16.79 7.47
CA GLY A 104 4.04 17.49 8.21
C GLY A 104 5.08 18.19 7.35
N LEU A 105 5.11 17.90 6.05
CA LEU A 105 6.05 18.51 5.10
C LEU A 105 5.46 19.71 4.34
N GLU A 106 4.20 19.98 4.52
CA GLU A 106 3.53 21.11 3.88
C GLU A 106 3.82 22.46 4.51
#